data_a5893c758355e4db5afe2a4499395fbc
#
_entry.id   a5893c758355e4db5afe2a4499395fbc
#
_cell.length_a   1.000
_cell.length_b   1.000
_cell.length_c   1.000
_cell.angle_alpha   90.00
_cell.angle_beta   90.00
_cell.angle_gamma   90.00
#
_symmetry.space_group_name_H-M   'P 1'
#
loop_
_entity.id
_entity.type
_entity.pdbx_description
1 polymer ?
#
loop_
_entity_poly.entity_id
_entity_poly.type
_entity_poly.pdbx_seq_one_letter_code
_entity_poly.pdbx_strand_id
1 'polypeptide(L)'
;LKVNNVTIVSCYDKLVSEGYAYQKMGSGTYAKKREITDYFRKEYSKEIKLIKNNYEKNIIDFTGESSIKVNFPINQFKRVINEVLDRDGADALIKEEAFGYTNLRETINEVFWNNSLNIENLLIVSGAQQGIDIASKAILNINDNVIVEKPTYAGALSVFKFRRANVFEIPVEEDGINIKKLEDIL
;
A
#
# COMPACT_ATOMS: atom_id res chain seq x y z
N LEU A 1 11.12 -6.93 36.22
CA LEU A 1 9.69 -6.52 36.21
C LEU A 1 9.04 -7.04 37.48
N LYS A 2 8.56 -6.14 38.37
CA LYS A 2 7.78 -6.52 39.56
C LYS A 2 6.34 -6.83 39.15
N VAL A 3 6.12 -8.00 38.53
CA VAL A 3 4.80 -8.44 38.06
C VAL A 3 4.44 -9.73 38.77
N ASN A 4 3.18 -9.92 39.14
CA ASN A 4 2.67 -11.11 39.78
C ASN A 4 2.72 -12.31 38.82
N ASN A 5 3.06 -13.51 39.34
CA ASN A 5 3.10 -14.76 38.55
C ASN A 5 1.78 -15.03 37.81
N VAL A 6 0.63 -14.68 38.39
CA VAL A 6 -0.69 -14.82 37.74
C VAL A 6 -0.79 -13.99 36.45
N THR A 7 -0.26 -12.77 36.45
CA THR A 7 -0.22 -11.91 35.28
C THR A 7 0.64 -12.50 34.18
N ILE A 8 1.78 -13.09 34.53
CA ILE A 8 2.68 -13.74 33.57
C ILE A 8 2.00 -14.95 32.93
N VAL A 9 1.38 -15.82 33.73
CA VAL A 9 0.63 -16.98 33.22
C VAL A 9 -0.50 -16.55 32.28
N SER A 10 -1.31 -15.56 32.69
CA SER A 10 -2.38 -15.01 31.86
C SER A 10 -1.87 -14.45 30.52
N CYS A 11 -0.68 -13.82 30.50
CA CYS A 11 -0.07 -13.36 29.26
C CYS A 11 0.31 -14.51 28.32
N TYR A 12 0.89 -15.60 28.86
CA TYR A 12 1.21 -16.78 28.06
C TYR A 12 -0.03 -17.47 27.54
N ASP A 13 -1.08 -17.60 28.36
CA ASP A 13 -2.36 -18.19 27.94
C ASP A 13 -3.01 -17.36 26.82
N LYS A 14 -2.93 -16.03 26.91
CA LYS A 14 -3.39 -15.13 25.84
C LYS A 14 -2.58 -15.30 24.55
N LEU A 15 -1.26 -15.40 24.65
CA LEU A 15 -0.41 -15.65 23.48
C LEU A 15 -0.71 -17.01 22.81
N VAL A 16 -1.04 -18.03 23.60
CA VAL A 16 -1.42 -19.35 23.11
C VAL A 16 -2.82 -19.30 22.46
N SER A 17 -3.81 -18.66 23.10
CA SER A 17 -5.17 -18.55 22.57
C SER A 17 -5.22 -17.73 21.27
N GLU A 18 -4.36 -16.73 21.14
CA GLU A 18 -4.23 -15.91 19.91
C GLU A 18 -3.31 -16.55 18.84
N GLY A 19 -2.78 -17.77 19.12
CA GLY A 19 -1.99 -18.53 18.15
C GLY A 19 -0.56 -18.02 17.93
N TYR A 20 -0.03 -17.17 18.81
CA TYR A 20 1.37 -16.70 18.77
C TYR A 20 2.34 -17.66 19.42
N ALA A 21 1.87 -18.51 20.32
CA ALA A 21 2.68 -19.48 21.04
C ALA A 21 1.97 -20.83 21.14
N TYR A 22 2.71 -21.86 21.52
CA TYR A 22 2.16 -23.15 21.89
C TYR A 22 2.85 -23.65 23.17
N GLN A 23 2.11 -24.38 23.99
CA GLN A 23 2.64 -24.99 25.21
C GLN A 23 2.97 -26.44 24.96
N LYS A 24 4.12 -26.89 25.51
CA LYS A 24 4.50 -28.30 25.53
C LYS A 24 4.58 -28.73 26.98
N MET A 25 3.73 -29.69 27.35
CA MET A 25 3.62 -30.19 28.73
C MET A 25 4.99 -30.61 29.28
N GLY A 26 5.36 -30.10 30.43
CA GLY A 26 6.63 -30.37 31.09
C GLY A 26 7.87 -29.68 30.50
N SER A 27 7.71 -28.86 29.42
CA SER A 27 8.84 -28.25 28.72
C SER A 27 8.76 -26.72 28.62
N GLY A 28 7.56 -26.12 28.65
CA GLY A 28 7.38 -24.66 28.61
C GLY A 28 6.53 -24.15 27.43
N THR A 29 6.55 -22.82 27.27
CA THR A 29 5.83 -22.11 26.18
C THR A 29 6.81 -21.66 25.11
N TYR A 30 6.50 -21.95 23.87
CA TYR A 30 7.34 -21.72 22.70
C TYR A 30 6.64 -20.81 21.70
N ALA A 31 7.37 -19.93 21.02
CA ALA A 31 6.83 -19.12 19.95
C ALA A 31 6.40 -20.03 18.77
N LYS A 32 5.19 -19.80 18.24
CA LYS A 32 4.68 -20.51 17.07
C LYS A 32 5.09 -19.78 15.81
N LYS A 33 5.74 -20.50 14.89
CA LYS A 33 6.05 -19.93 13.57
C LYS A 33 4.72 -19.63 12.84
N ARG A 34 4.50 -18.37 12.47
CA ARG A 34 3.30 -17.99 11.72
C ARG A 34 3.43 -18.47 10.29
N GLU A 35 2.57 -19.38 9.87
CA GLU A 35 2.48 -19.85 8.49
C GLU A 35 1.95 -18.76 7.53
N ILE A 36 1.28 -17.75 8.06
CA ILE A 36 0.66 -16.64 7.29
C ILE A 36 1.68 -15.88 6.44
N THR A 37 2.92 -15.68 6.95
CA THR A 37 3.97 -14.99 6.19
C THR A 37 4.52 -15.83 5.04
N ASP A 38 4.57 -17.15 5.17
CA ASP A 38 5.07 -18.05 4.12
C ASP A 38 4.04 -18.26 3.01
N TYR A 39 2.75 -18.28 3.33
CA TYR A 39 1.67 -18.36 2.35
C TYR A 39 1.64 -17.09 1.48
N PHE A 40 1.67 -15.92 2.10
CA PHE A 40 1.66 -14.63 1.41
C PHE A 40 2.89 -14.44 0.51
N ARG A 41 4.08 -14.81 1.01
CA ARG A 41 5.31 -14.77 0.21
C ARG A 41 5.28 -15.73 -0.97
N LYS A 42 4.69 -16.92 -0.80
CA LYS A 42 4.59 -17.92 -1.86
C LYS A 42 3.58 -17.50 -2.94
N GLU A 43 2.42 -16.96 -2.55
CA GLU A 43 1.43 -16.44 -3.50
C GLU A 43 1.96 -15.23 -4.26
N TYR A 44 2.50 -14.24 -3.57
CA TYR A 44 3.11 -13.05 -4.17
C TYR A 44 4.27 -13.41 -5.12
N SER A 45 5.09 -14.39 -4.73
CA SER A 45 6.19 -14.88 -5.59
C SER A 45 5.68 -15.64 -6.81
N LYS A 46 4.53 -16.30 -6.74
CA LYS A 46 3.90 -16.97 -7.90
C LYS A 46 3.33 -15.94 -8.86
N GLU A 47 2.64 -14.91 -8.37
CA GLU A 47 2.10 -13.83 -9.19
C GLU A 47 3.21 -13.06 -9.92
N ILE A 48 4.29 -12.71 -9.23
CA ILE A 48 5.46 -12.05 -9.86
C ILE A 48 6.11 -12.95 -10.93
N LYS A 49 6.18 -14.27 -10.70
CA LYS A 49 6.75 -15.21 -11.70
C LYS A 49 5.85 -15.35 -12.93
N LEU A 50 4.53 -15.31 -12.76
CA LEU A 50 3.56 -15.32 -13.87
C LEU A 50 3.69 -14.06 -14.74
N ILE A 51 3.87 -12.88 -14.11
CA ILE A 51 4.07 -11.62 -14.81
C ILE A 51 5.36 -11.63 -15.63
N LYS A 52 6.45 -12.23 -15.11
CA LYS A 52 7.75 -12.26 -15.82
C LYS A 52 7.81 -13.21 -17.02
N ASN A 53 6.95 -14.23 -17.09
CA ASN A 53 7.06 -15.29 -18.10
C ASN A 53 6.23 -15.05 -19.38
N ASN A 54 5.43 -14.00 -19.48
CA ASN A 54 4.46 -13.79 -20.56
C ASN A 54 4.88 -12.74 -21.61
N TYR A 55 6.16 -12.52 -21.84
CA TYR A 55 6.59 -11.70 -22.98
C TYR A 55 6.61 -12.48 -24.30
N GLU A 56 5.46 -12.93 -24.76
CA GLU A 56 5.28 -13.28 -26.16
C GLU A 56 5.17 -12.00 -27.00
N LYS A 57 5.98 -11.90 -28.07
CA LYS A 57 6.19 -10.68 -28.87
C LYS A 57 4.96 -10.09 -29.59
N ASN A 58 3.79 -10.73 -29.50
CA ASN A 58 2.58 -10.35 -30.23
C ASN A 58 1.34 -10.11 -29.33
N ILE A 59 1.55 -9.93 -28.01
CA ILE A 59 0.44 -9.66 -27.09
C ILE A 59 0.33 -8.15 -26.91
N ILE A 60 -0.88 -7.59 -27.11
CA ILE A 60 -1.21 -6.23 -26.68
C ILE A 60 -1.48 -6.30 -25.18
N ASP A 61 -0.56 -5.80 -24.39
CA ASP A 61 -0.62 -5.86 -22.94
C ASP A 61 -1.40 -4.64 -22.38
N PHE A 62 -2.56 -4.92 -21.77
CA PHE A 62 -3.40 -3.94 -21.08
C PHE A 62 -3.22 -3.97 -19.55
N THR A 63 -2.24 -4.69 -19.01
CA THR A 63 -1.98 -4.76 -17.56
C THR A 63 -1.39 -3.47 -16.98
N GLY A 64 -0.97 -2.54 -17.85
CA GLY A 64 -0.46 -1.23 -17.45
C GLY A 64 1.01 -1.21 -17.02
N GLU A 65 1.69 -2.35 -17.03
CA GLU A 65 3.11 -2.43 -16.63
C GLU A 65 4.09 -2.11 -17.79
N SER A 66 3.61 -2.09 -19.03
CA SER A 66 4.46 -1.72 -20.16
C SER A 66 4.61 -0.20 -20.25
N SER A 67 5.74 0.30 -19.76
CA SER A 67 6.10 1.70 -20.00
C SER A 67 6.14 1.97 -21.51
N ILE A 68 5.45 3.02 -21.94
CA ILE A 68 5.42 3.48 -23.34
C ILE A 68 6.79 4.10 -23.66
N LYS A 69 7.82 3.26 -23.84
CA LYS A 69 9.19 3.71 -24.14
C LYS A 69 9.25 4.52 -25.44
N VAL A 70 8.36 4.20 -26.39
CA VAL A 70 8.38 4.80 -27.75
C VAL A 70 7.94 6.26 -27.75
N ASN A 71 7.05 6.65 -26.83
CA ASN A 71 6.45 8.00 -26.79
C ASN A 71 6.96 8.87 -25.64
N PHE A 72 7.99 8.43 -24.91
CA PHE A 72 8.51 9.24 -23.80
C PHE A 72 9.24 10.47 -24.36
N PRO A 73 8.89 11.70 -23.96
CA PRO A 73 9.43 12.94 -24.51
C PRO A 73 10.83 13.26 -23.95
N ILE A 74 11.83 12.45 -24.30
CA ILE A 74 13.19 12.50 -23.73
C ILE A 74 13.82 13.89 -23.80
N ASN A 75 13.68 14.60 -24.95
CA ASN A 75 14.32 15.89 -25.14
C ASN A 75 13.70 16.98 -24.25
N GLN A 76 12.37 17.00 -24.11
CA GLN A 76 11.70 17.90 -23.19
C GLN A 76 12.08 17.60 -21.74
N PHE A 77 12.13 16.31 -21.37
CA PHE A 77 12.51 15.88 -20.04
C PHE A 77 13.95 16.29 -19.67
N LYS A 78 14.90 16.10 -20.60
CA LYS A 78 16.30 16.57 -20.42
C LYS A 78 16.37 18.09 -20.20
N ARG A 79 15.63 18.85 -21.01
CA ARG A 79 15.58 20.31 -20.87
C ARG A 79 15.08 20.71 -19.47
N VAL A 80 13.96 20.14 -19.04
CA VAL A 80 13.37 20.46 -17.73
C VAL A 80 14.32 20.05 -16.59
N ILE A 81 14.98 18.91 -16.66
CA ILE A 81 15.97 18.52 -15.66
C ILE A 81 17.12 19.54 -15.61
N ASN A 82 17.65 19.95 -16.74
CA ASN A 82 18.74 20.94 -16.75
C ASN A 82 18.27 22.30 -16.17
N GLU A 83 17.08 22.78 -16.55
CA GLU A 83 16.49 24.01 -16.01
C GLU A 83 16.34 23.97 -14.49
N VAL A 84 15.91 22.82 -13.94
CA VAL A 84 15.79 22.61 -12.48
C VAL A 84 17.16 22.57 -11.81
N LEU A 85 18.13 21.87 -12.37
CA LEU A 85 19.48 21.80 -11.82
C LEU A 85 20.21 23.14 -11.89
N ASP A 86 20.01 23.91 -12.96
CA ASP A 86 20.57 25.26 -13.11
C ASP A 86 19.96 26.24 -12.11
N ARG A 87 18.67 26.11 -11.78
CA ARG A 87 17.95 26.95 -10.83
C ARG A 87 18.25 26.62 -9.38
N ASP A 88 18.18 25.33 -9.02
CA ASP A 88 18.16 24.84 -7.63
C ASP A 88 19.50 24.19 -7.24
N GLY A 89 20.38 23.89 -8.21
CA GLY A 89 21.67 23.26 -7.97
C GLY A 89 21.55 21.89 -7.29
N ALA A 90 22.44 21.66 -6.32
CA ALA A 90 22.46 20.41 -5.57
C ALA A 90 21.19 20.19 -4.71
N ASP A 91 20.52 21.25 -4.30
CA ASP A 91 19.31 21.15 -3.46
C ASP A 91 18.18 20.39 -4.16
N ALA A 92 18.11 20.45 -5.50
CA ALA A 92 17.15 19.68 -6.27
C ALA A 92 17.29 18.14 -6.10
N LEU A 93 18.47 17.68 -5.68
CA LEU A 93 18.80 16.24 -5.59
C LEU A 93 18.95 15.74 -4.16
N ILE A 94 19.36 16.60 -3.22
CA ILE A 94 19.76 16.18 -1.87
C ILE A 94 18.86 16.74 -0.76
N LYS A 95 17.96 17.67 -1.09
CA LYS A 95 17.08 18.26 -0.10
C LYS A 95 15.97 17.29 0.28
N GLU A 96 16.01 16.79 1.53
CA GLU A 96 14.98 15.93 2.09
C GLU A 96 13.90 16.76 2.77
N GLU A 97 12.66 16.65 2.28
CA GLU A 97 11.48 17.23 2.89
C GLU A 97 10.46 16.15 3.19
N ALA A 98 10.00 16.05 4.44
CA ALA A 98 9.12 14.96 4.88
C ALA A 98 7.81 14.86 4.09
N PHE A 99 7.27 15.99 3.65
CA PHE A 99 6.04 16.04 2.84
C PHE A 99 6.31 16.09 1.32
N GLY A 100 7.57 16.05 0.91
CA GLY A 100 8.00 16.25 -0.48
C GLY A 100 8.32 17.71 -0.81
N TYR A 101 8.94 17.91 -1.96
CA TYR A 101 9.51 19.17 -2.41
C TYR A 101 8.48 20.32 -2.36
N THR A 102 8.76 21.34 -1.56
CA THR A 102 7.82 22.43 -1.26
C THR A 102 7.33 23.15 -2.52
N ASN A 103 8.22 23.52 -3.45
CA ASN A 103 7.81 24.22 -4.68
C ASN A 103 6.86 23.36 -5.54
N LEU A 104 7.02 22.03 -5.56
CA LEU A 104 6.08 21.14 -6.25
C LEU A 104 4.72 21.16 -5.56
N ARG A 105 4.67 21.10 -4.24
CA ARG A 105 3.41 21.14 -3.47
C ARG A 105 2.69 22.47 -3.67
N GLU A 106 3.42 23.59 -3.67
CA GLU A 106 2.88 24.93 -3.95
C GLU A 106 2.30 25.01 -5.37
N THR A 107 3.07 24.56 -6.37
CA THR A 107 2.61 24.54 -7.77
C THR A 107 1.36 23.65 -7.95
N ILE A 108 1.32 22.48 -7.33
CA ILE A 108 0.15 21.61 -7.35
C ILE A 108 -1.06 22.34 -6.73
N ASN A 109 -0.88 22.97 -5.57
CA ASN A 109 -1.94 23.70 -4.89
C ASN A 109 -2.45 24.89 -5.74
N GLU A 110 -1.55 25.64 -6.38
CA GLU A 110 -1.90 26.71 -7.28
C GLU A 110 -2.69 26.22 -8.49
N VAL A 111 -2.15 25.24 -9.23
CA VAL A 111 -2.69 24.80 -10.53
C VAL A 111 -4.01 24.03 -10.39
N PHE A 112 -4.12 23.17 -9.38
CA PHE A 112 -5.28 22.27 -9.25
C PHE A 112 -6.31 22.72 -8.23
N TRP A 113 -5.92 23.54 -7.25
CA TRP A 113 -6.81 23.99 -6.16
C TRP A 113 -6.88 25.51 -5.96
N ASN A 114 -6.31 26.31 -6.89
CA ASN A 114 -6.32 27.76 -6.81
C ASN A 114 -5.87 28.28 -5.42
N ASN A 115 -4.86 27.65 -4.83
CA ASN A 115 -4.34 27.94 -3.49
C ASN A 115 -5.37 27.80 -2.36
N SER A 116 -6.40 26.99 -2.54
CA SER A 116 -7.44 26.78 -1.53
C SER A 116 -7.06 25.77 -0.44
N LEU A 117 -6.02 24.96 -0.65
CA LEU A 117 -5.56 23.99 0.33
C LEU A 117 -4.47 24.60 1.24
N ASN A 118 -4.45 24.14 2.51
CA ASN A 118 -3.25 24.28 3.31
C ASN A 118 -2.18 23.31 2.77
N ILE A 119 -1.01 23.83 2.41
CA ILE A 119 0.09 23.06 1.83
C ILE A 119 0.56 21.90 2.74
N GLU A 120 0.35 22.01 4.05
CA GLU A 120 0.67 20.93 5.01
C GLU A 120 -0.23 19.71 4.87
N ASN A 121 -1.35 19.83 4.16
CA ASN A 121 -2.26 18.72 3.86
C ASN A 121 -1.91 18.03 2.53
N LEU A 122 -0.81 18.41 1.87
CA LEU A 122 -0.38 17.85 0.61
C LEU A 122 0.92 17.08 0.78
N LEU A 123 0.88 15.78 0.50
CA LEU A 123 2.01 14.86 0.58
C LEU A 123 2.37 14.33 -0.81
N ILE A 124 3.64 14.43 -1.20
CA ILE A 124 4.16 13.81 -2.41
C ILE A 124 4.61 12.38 -2.11
N VAL A 125 4.16 11.44 -2.92
CA VAL A 125 4.47 10.02 -2.79
C VAL A 125 5.02 9.44 -4.09
N SER A 126 5.71 8.29 -4.02
CA SER A 126 6.33 7.62 -5.17
C SER A 126 5.31 6.82 -6.01
N GLY A 127 4.05 7.24 -6.03
CA GLY A 127 2.97 6.63 -6.79
C GLY A 127 1.80 6.17 -5.94
N ALA A 128 0.70 5.79 -6.60
CA ALA A 128 -0.56 5.44 -5.96
C ALA A 128 -0.43 4.32 -4.92
N GLN A 129 0.40 3.32 -5.19
CA GLN A 129 0.63 2.21 -4.25
C GLN A 129 1.16 2.69 -2.90
N GLN A 130 2.12 3.62 -2.89
CA GLN A 130 2.64 4.19 -1.65
C GLN A 130 1.57 5.07 -0.97
N GLY A 131 0.81 5.83 -1.73
CA GLY A 131 -0.30 6.63 -1.20
C GLY A 131 -1.34 5.77 -0.48
N ILE A 132 -1.76 4.67 -1.10
CA ILE A 132 -2.71 3.71 -0.51
C ILE A 132 -2.13 3.08 0.76
N ASP A 133 -0.85 2.69 0.75
CA ASP A 133 -0.19 2.10 1.93
C ASP A 133 -0.12 3.09 3.09
N ILE A 134 0.29 4.34 2.84
CA ILE A 134 0.37 5.39 3.86
C ILE A 134 -1.02 5.72 4.42
N ALA A 135 -2.02 5.93 3.56
CA ALA A 135 -3.39 6.20 3.97
C ALA A 135 -3.96 5.04 4.81
N SER A 136 -3.75 3.81 4.36
CA SER A 136 -4.18 2.61 5.11
C SER A 136 -3.50 2.50 6.47
N LYS A 137 -2.22 2.90 6.57
CA LYS A 137 -1.49 2.97 7.84
C LYS A 137 -2.08 3.97 8.81
N ALA A 138 -2.53 5.09 8.30
CA ALA A 138 -3.08 6.17 9.12
C ALA A 138 -4.50 5.88 9.62
N ILE A 139 -5.30 5.14 8.84
CA ILE A 139 -6.74 5.03 9.07
C ILE A 139 -7.13 3.64 9.59
N LEU A 140 -6.51 2.55 9.09
CA LEU A 140 -6.97 1.19 9.36
C LEU A 140 -6.27 0.54 10.56
N ASN A 141 -7.07 -0.01 11.44
CA ASN A 141 -6.66 -0.94 12.49
C ASN A 141 -6.84 -2.40 12.04
N ILE A 142 -6.35 -3.34 12.85
CA ILE A 142 -6.57 -4.77 12.64
C ILE A 142 -8.05 -5.08 12.79
N ASN A 143 -8.60 -5.85 11.84
CA ASN A 143 -10.01 -6.25 11.75
C ASN A 143 -10.99 -5.11 11.37
N ASP A 144 -10.52 -3.92 11.01
CA ASP A 144 -11.40 -2.92 10.41
C ASP A 144 -11.95 -3.43 9.07
N ASN A 145 -13.16 -2.99 8.74
CA ASN A 145 -13.84 -3.38 7.52
C ASN A 145 -13.52 -2.40 6.39
N VAL A 146 -13.15 -2.94 5.24
CA VAL A 146 -12.88 -2.18 4.02
C VAL A 146 -13.75 -2.71 2.91
N ILE A 147 -14.50 -1.84 2.26
CA ILE A 147 -15.31 -2.17 1.09
C ILE A 147 -14.54 -1.76 -0.15
N VAL A 148 -14.51 -2.64 -1.14
CA VAL A 148 -13.85 -2.40 -2.44
C VAL A 148 -14.74 -2.84 -3.58
N GLU A 149 -14.52 -2.27 -4.73
CA GLU A 149 -15.14 -2.71 -5.98
C GLU A 149 -14.61 -4.08 -6.44
N LYS A 150 -15.40 -4.81 -7.22
CA LYS A 150 -15.01 -6.05 -7.88
C LYS A 150 -15.33 -5.97 -9.38
N PRO A 151 -14.33 -5.93 -10.27
CA PRO A 151 -12.87 -5.98 -10.00
C PRO A 151 -12.31 -4.69 -9.40
N THR A 152 -11.17 -4.80 -8.70
CA THR A 152 -10.43 -3.67 -8.15
C THR A 152 -8.93 -3.81 -8.35
N TYR A 153 -8.17 -2.77 -8.00
CA TYR A 153 -6.72 -2.75 -8.11
C TYR A 153 -6.07 -3.73 -7.13
N ALA A 154 -5.34 -4.72 -7.65
CA ALA A 154 -4.71 -5.79 -6.86
C ALA A 154 -3.71 -5.24 -5.82
N GLY A 155 -3.03 -4.13 -6.13
CA GLY A 155 -2.12 -3.47 -5.20
C GLY A 155 -2.81 -2.97 -3.93
N ALA A 156 -4.01 -2.41 -4.05
CA ALA A 156 -4.81 -1.98 -2.90
C ALA A 156 -5.24 -3.17 -2.03
N LEU A 157 -5.73 -4.26 -2.66
CA LEU A 157 -6.08 -5.48 -1.94
C LEU A 157 -4.92 -6.04 -1.12
N SER A 158 -3.71 -6.01 -1.68
CA SER A 158 -2.51 -6.46 -0.98
C SER A 158 -2.22 -5.64 0.26
N VAL A 159 -2.39 -4.32 0.21
CA VAL A 159 -2.22 -3.42 1.35
C VAL A 159 -3.24 -3.72 2.43
N PHE A 160 -4.53 -3.82 2.10
CA PHE A 160 -5.60 -4.08 3.07
C PHE A 160 -5.43 -5.44 3.75
N LYS A 161 -5.10 -6.48 3.00
CA LYS A 161 -4.78 -7.81 3.53
C LYS A 161 -3.55 -7.78 4.44
N PHE A 162 -2.51 -7.02 4.09
CA PHE A 162 -1.33 -6.84 4.93
C PHE A 162 -1.67 -6.15 6.26
N ARG A 163 -2.62 -5.20 6.25
CA ARG A 163 -3.16 -4.55 7.43
C ARG A 163 -4.08 -5.45 8.25
N ARG A 164 -4.42 -6.64 7.76
CA ARG A 164 -5.42 -7.55 8.35
C ARG A 164 -6.80 -6.94 8.48
N ALA A 165 -7.14 -6.08 7.53
CA ALA A 165 -8.50 -5.60 7.38
C ALA A 165 -9.38 -6.71 6.80
N ASN A 166 -10.67 -6.68 7.14
CA ASN A 166 -11.70 -7.49 6.51
C ASN A 166 -12.10 -6.81 5.21
N VAL A 167 -11.87 -7.47 4.08
CA VAL A 167 -12.15 -6.88 2.77
C VAL A 167 -13.45 -7.45 2.22
N PHE A 168 -14.42 -6.59 1.93
CA PHE A 168 -15.71 -6.90 1.31
C PHE A 168 -15.71 -6.41 -0.13
N GLU A 169 -15.92 -7.31 -1.08
CA GLU A 169 -15.92 -7.01 -2.51
C GLU A 169 -17.35 -6.83 -3.01
N ILE A 170 -17.66 -5.68 -3.63
CA ILE A 170 -18.95 -5.39 -4.24
C ILE A 170 -18.80 -5.32 -5.75
N PRO A 171 -19.62 -6.04 -6.55
CA PRO A 171 -19.58 -5.98 -8.00
C PRO A 171 -19.83 -4.56 -8.52
N VAL A 172 -19.08 -4.18 -9.56
CA VAL A 172 -19.33 -2.99 -10.37
C VAL A 172 -20.30 -3.37 -11.48
N GLU A 173 -21.31 -2.54 -11.69
CA GLU A 173 -22.29 -2.60 -12.75
C GLU A 173 -22.03 -1.50 -13.77
N GLU A 174 -22.85 -1.37 -14.82
CA GLU A 174 -22.63 -0.40 -15.91
C GLU A 174 -22.57 1.06 -15.42
N ASP A 175 -23.31 1.39 -14.38
CA ASP A 175 -23.44 2.73 -13.80
C ASP A 175 -22.69 2.93 -12.47
N GLY A 176 -21.91 1.94 -12.03
CA GLY A 176 -21.08 2.01 -10.85
C GLY A 176 -21.23 0.84 -9.89
N ILE A 177 -20.96 1.06 -8.61
CA ILE A 177 -21.04 0.04 -7.56
C ILE A 177 -22.50 -0.37 -7.30
N ASN A 178 -22.75 -1.67 -7.10
CA ASN A 178 -24.08 -2.17 -6.75
C ASN A 178 -24.53 -1.66 -5.36
N ILE A 179 -25.38 -0.64 -5.35
CA ILE A 179 -25.84 0.03 -4.11
C ILE A 179 -26.60 -0.91 -3.19
N LYS A 180 -27.44 -1.80 -3.74
CA LYS A 180 -28.20 -2.75 -2.94
C LYS A 180 -27.27 -3.70 -2.17
N LYS A 181 -26.22 -4.20 -2.82
CA LYS A 181 -25.22 -5.03 -2.14
C LYS A 181 -24.37 -4.25 -1.13
N LEU A 182 -24.16 -2.96 -1.38
CA LEU A 182 -23.51 -2.10 -0.41
C LEU A 182 -24.36 -1.95 0.85
N GLU A 183 -25.67 -1.69 0.70
CA GLU A 183 -26.62 -1.61 1.81
C GLU A 183 -26.72 -2.92 2.61
N ASP A 184 -26.67 -4.07 1.92
CA ASP A 184 -26.72 -5.39 2.57
C ASP A 184 -25.47 -5.68 3.44
N ILE A 185 -24.35 -4.99 3.20
CA ILE A 185 -23.09 -5.17 3.94
C ILE A 185 -22.94 -4.20 5.11
N LEU A 186 -23.55 -3.01 5.00
CA LEU A 186 -23.52 -1.96 6.04
C LEU A 186 -24.46 -2.26 7.19
#